data_e1142ce38c54903e1151ef624d34a2ab
#
_entry.id   e1142ce38c54903e1151ef624d34a2ab
#
_cell.length_a   1.000
_cell.length_b   1.000
_cell.length_c   1.000
_cell.angle_alpha   90.00
_cell.angle_beta   90.00
_cell.angle_gamma   90.00
#
_symmetry.space_group_name_H-M   'P 1'
#
loop_
_entity.id
_entity.type
_entity.pdbx_description
1 polymer ?
#
loop_
_entity_poly.entity_id
_entity_poly.type
_entity_poly.pdbx_seq_one_letter_code
_entity_poly.pdbx_strand_id
1 'polypeptide(L)'
;MRLRLALFVSLMCLLAACQTSIVSPSLDPSVTPLPTMTPHPLPTPSPADHFDFPLDPNQFGPYVHGVTGPLNVDTRYGVQNPGLGSAGKCFVDENGRKVPFAELYHAGEDWFKFDARHQVDPGAANGEPVRTVANGLVTWKQNIGAEGWVITIEHLLADGSKVWSAYWHVNEPTVSFGQIVYRGDVIGKIADQGDNSHLHWEIRTWEDGSTLFPPTSAGGRGTCNGRVLALGYTWDDLLVRASPNAWGYLDPVKFVKEHQ
;
A
#
# COMPACT_ATOMS: atom_id res chain seq x y z
N MET A 1 -51.77 31.18 29.65
CA MET A 1 -51.62 32.63 29.83
C MET A 1 -50.55 32.87 30.90
N ARG A 2 -49.31 33.10 30.51
CA ARG A 2 -48.25 33.80 31.27
C ARG A 2 -47.12 34.14 30.29
N LEU A 3 -47.08 35.41 29.97
CA LEU A 3 -46.08 36.11 29.17
C LEU A 3 -44.79 36.20 29.96
N ARG A 4 -43.63 35.82 29.38
CA ARG A 4 -42.31 36.21 29.92
C ARG A 4 -41.54 36.99 28.87
N LEU A 5 -41.43 38.25 29.19
CA LEU A 5 -40.62 39.28 28.56
C LEU A 5 -39.15 38.94 28.74
N ALA A 6 -38.39 38.86 27.67
CA ALA A 6 -36.93 38.74 27.71
C ALA A 6 -36.31 40.05 27.22
N LEU A 7 -35.50 40.63 28.10
CA LEU A 7 -34.78 41.87 28.01
C LEU A 7 -33.67 41.78 26.95
N PHE A 8 -33.67 42.68 25.95
CA PHE A 8 -32.53 42.97 25.09
C PHE A 8 -31.55 43.87 25.85
N VAL A 9 -30.36 43.39 26.13
CA VAL A 9 -29.23 44.21 26.55
C VAL A 9 -28.33 44.43 25.35
N SER A 10 -28.38 45.64 24.79
CA SER A 10 -27.43 46.13 23.81
C SER A 10 -26.10 46.43 24.46
N LEU A 11 -25.07 45.68 24.13
CA LEU A 11 -23.69 45.98 24.50
C LEU A 11 -22.98 46.64 23.31
N MET A 12 -22.88 47.95 23.33
CA MET A 12 -22.02 48.74 22.45
C MET A 12 -20.56 48.50 22.84
N CYS A 13 -19.83 47.73 22.04
CA CYS A 13 -18.37 47.69 22.11
C CYS A 13 -17.78 48.82 21.27
N LEU A 14 -17.10 49.76 21.92
CA LEU A 14 -16.25 50.76 21.29
C LEU A 14 -15.10 50.05 20.55
N LEU A 15 -15.04 50.26 19.24
CA LEU A 15 -13.87 49.90 18.43
C LEU A 15 -12.79 50.97 18.61
N ALA A 16 -11.83 50.70 19.49
CA ALA A 16 -10.55 51.41 19.50
C ALA A 16 -9.70 50.90 18.33
N ALA A 17 -9.57 51.70 17.29
CA ALA A 17 -8.68 51.43 16.18
C ALA A 17 -7.21 51.59 16.62
N CYS A 18 -6.55 50.49 16.98
CA CYS A 18 -5.10 50.47 17.03
C CYS A 18 -4.54 50.42 15.60
N GLN A 19 -4.08 51.57 15.12
CA GLN A 19 -3.23 51.64 13.91
C GLN A 19 -1.85 51.08 14.27
N THR A 20 -1.62 49.80 14.02
CA THR A 20 -0.29 49.25 14.01
C THR A 20 0.38 49.60 12.66
N SER A 21 1.35 50.50 12.68
CA SER A 21 2.21 50.80 11.56
C SER A 21 2.95 49.53 11.18
N ILE A 22 2.58 48.96 10.04
CA ILE A 22 3.32 47.83 9.43
C ILE A 22 4.62 48.40 8.88
N VAL A 23 5.71 48.26 9.61
CA VAL A 23 7.05 48.49 9.09
C VAL A 23 7.32 47.32 8.12
N SER A 24 7.28 47.59 6.84
CA SER A 24 7.73 46.63 5.83
C SER A 24 9.21 46.31 6.07
N PRO A 25 9.60 45.06 6.28
CA PRO A 25 11.00 44.74 6.36
C PRO A 25 11.67 45.06 5.04
N SER A 26 12.68 45.93 5.08
CA SER A 26 13.56 46.17 3.95
C SER A 26 14.23 44.85 3.58
N LEU A 27 14.00 44.37 2.37
CA LEU A 27 14.68 43.19 1.85
C LEU A 27 16.18 43.55 1.73
N ASP A 28 17.00 42.93 2.54
CA ASP A 28 18.44 43.02 2.43
C ASP A 28 18.87 42.38 1.11
N PRO A 29 19.46 43.13 0.16
CA PRO A 29 19.85 42.61 -1.15
C PRO A 29 21.08 41.66 -1.05
N SER A 30 21.57 41.40 0.16
CA SER A 30 22.73 40.55 0.39
C SER A 30 22.43 39.07 0.62
N VAL A 31 21.17 38.65 0.46
CA VAL A 31 20.85 37.21 0.55
C VAL A 31 21.36 36.52 -0.69
N THR A 32 22.54 35.93 -0.60
CA THR A 32 23.07 35.02 -1.63
C THR A 32 22.03 33.90 -1.84
N PRO A 33 21.55 33.67 -3.07
CA PRO A 33 20.59 32.59 -3.32
C PRO A 33 21.21 31.27 -2.87
N LEU A 34 20.47 30.55 -2.07
CA LEU A 34 20.83 29.20 -1.64
C LEU A 34 21.09 28.35 -2.91
N PRO A 35 22.24 27.64 -3.00
CA PRO A 35 22.53 26.85 -4.18
C PRO A 35 21.38 25.88 -4.44
N THR A 36 20.81 25.98 -5.64
CA THR A 36 19.77 25.03 -6.11
C THR A 36 20.42 23.66 -6.13
N MET A 37 20.01 22.81 -5.20
CA MET A 37 20.48 21.42 -5.20
C MET A 37 19.95 20.75 -6.47
N THR A 38 20.84 20.42 -7.37
CA THR A 38 20.50 19.57 -8.53
C THR A 38 20.07 18.21 -7.98
N PRO A 39 18.89 17.71 -8.34
CA PRO A 39 18.48 16.38 -7.92
C PRO A 39 19.55 15.36 -8.36
N HIS A 40 20.14 14.65 -7.41
CA HIS A 40 20.99 13.52 -7.76
C HIS A 40 20.10 12.41 -8.28
N PRO A 41 20.42 11.79 -9.42
CA PRO A 41 19.70 10.62 -9.88
C PRO A 41 19.76 9.53 -8.80
N LEU A 42 18.65 8.81 -8.61
CA LEU A 42 18.65 7.65 -7.72
C LEU A 42 19.67 6.61 -8.22
N PRO A 43 20.32 5.89 -7.31
CA PRO A 43 21.26 4.85 -7.70
C PRO A 43 20.53 3.74 -8.50
N THR A 44 21.19 3.18 -9.49
CA THR A 44 20.65 2.05 -10.26
C THR A 44 21.01 0.75 -9.55
N PRO A 45 20.03 -0.08 -9.16
CA PRO A 45 20.33 -1.38 -8.57
C PRO A 45 20.93 -2.33 -9.61
N SER A 46 21.63 -3.37 -9.14
CA SER A 46 21.99 -4.49 -9.98
C SER A 46 20.73 -5.18 -10.51
N PRO A 47 20.75 -5.76 -11.72
CA PRO A 47 19.62 -6.50 -12.26
C PRO A 47 19.13 -7.59 -11.30
N ALA A 48 17.81 -7.77 -11.27
CA ALA A 48 17.15 -8.82 -10.53
C ALA A 48 17.05 -10.06 -11.46
N ASP A 49 18.05 -10.91 -11.37
CA ASP A 49 18.21 -12.13 -12.19
C ASP A 49 17.63 -13.37 -11.51
N HIS A 50 17.18 -13.23 -10.27
CA HIS A 50 16.62 -14.30 -9.47
C HIS A 50 15.68 -13.71 -8.40
N PHE A 51 14.55 -14.37 -8.18
CA PHE A 51 13.54 -14.00 -7.20
C PHE A 51 13.33 -15.10 -6.18
N ASP A 52 13.21 -14.72 -4.90
CA ASP A 52 12.83 -15.59 -3.79
C ASP A 52 11.46 -15.17 -3.24
N PHE A 53 10.85 -16.03 -2.45
CA PHE A 53 9.66 -15.64 -1.69
C PHE A 53 10.01 -14.70 -0.54
N PRO A 54 9.12 -13.76 -0.18
CA PRO A 54 9.38 -12.81 0.91
C PRO A 54 9.38 -13.45 2.31
N LEU A 55 8.82 -14.65 2.43
CA LEU A 55 8.74 -15.49 3.61
C LEU A 55 9.06 -16.94 3.22
N ASP A 56 9.41 -17.78 4.20
CA ASP A 56 9.65 -19.20 3.96
C ASP A 56 8.35 -19.94 3.55
N PRO A 57 8.24 -20.44 2.31
CA PRO A 57 7.02 -21.08 1.81
C PRO A 57 6.69 -22.42 2.50
N ASN A 58 7.59 -22.97 3.31
CA ASN A 58 7.29 -24.14 4.12
C ASN A 58 6.57 -23.79 5.43
N GLN A 59 6.65 -22.55 5.85
CA GLN A 59 6.06 -22.05 7.10
C GLN A 59 4.93 -21.04 6.88
N PHE A 60 4.85 -20.46 5.68
CA PHE A 60 3.90 -19.41 5.35
C PHE A 60 3.19 -19.71 4.03
N GLY A 61 1.96 -19.24 3.93
CA GLY A 61 1.18 -19.31 2.70
C GLY A 61 -0.21 -18.70 2.86
N PRO A 62 -0.99 -18.69 1.77
CA PRO A 62 -2.33 -18.14 1.79
C PRO A 62 -3.30 -19.04 2.54
N TYR A 63 -4.37 -18.43 3.05
CA TYR A 63 -5.56 -19.19 3.39
C TYR A 63 -6.17 -19.78 2.13
N VAL A 64 -6.46 -21.08 2.19
CA VAL A 64 -7.24 -21.77 1.17
C VAL A 64 -8.44 -22.40 1.88
N HIS A 65 -9.64 -22.05 1.43
CA HIS A 65 -10.90 -22.52 2.06
C HIS A 65 -10.91 -24.02 2.29
N GLY A 66 -11.18 -24.42 3.53
CA GLY A 66 -11.28 -25.83 3.93
C GLY A 66 -9.95 -26.59 4.04
N VAL A 67 -8.82 -25.97 3.72
CA VAL A 67 -7.49 -26.63 3.77
C VAL A 67 -6.62 -26.02 4.87
N THR A 68 -6.61 -24.70 4.99
CA THR A 68 -5.62 -23.98 5.82
C THR A 68 -6.21 -23.26 7.04
N GLY A 69 -7.52 -23.23 7.22
CA GLY A 69 -8.09 -22.60 8.42
C GLY A 69 -9.62 -22.51 8.45
N PRO A 70 -10.16 -22.00 9.56
CA PRO A 70 -11.60 -21.89 9.77
C PRO A 70 -12.25 -20.71 9.06
N LEU A 71 -11.46 -19.78 8.51
CA LEU A 71 -11.98 -18.63 7.81
C LEU A 71 -12.54 -19.05 6.45
N ASN A 72 -13.71 -18.52 6.15
CA ASN A 72 -14.41 -18.80 4.88
C ASN A 72 -13.93 -17.84 3.78
N VAL A 73 -12.61 -17.63 3.71
CA VAL A 73 -11.94 -16.73 2.75
C VAL A 73 -10.81 -17.49 2.06
N ASP A 74 -10.50 -17.06 0.87
CA ASP A 74 -9.35 -17.51 0.11
C ASP A 74 -8.50 -16.27 -0.18
N THR A 75 -7.24 -16.26 0.23
CA THR A 75 -6.37 -15.08 0.19
C THR A 75 -5.31 -15.18 -0.91
N ARG A 76 -5.54 -16.08 -1.87
CA ARG A 76 -4.68 -16.19 -3.06
C ARG A 76 -4.95 -15.08 -4.06
N TYR A 77 -3.96 -14.83 -4.90
CA TYR A 77 -4.08 -13.93 -6.04
C TYR A 77 -5.26 -14.29 -6.96
N GLY A 78 -5.99 -13.27 -7.38
CA GLY A 78 -7.10 -13.38 -8.34
C GLY A 78 -8.39 -13.96 -7.77
N VAL A 79 -8.44 -14.30 -6.50
CA VAL A 79 -9.67 -14.83 -5.87
C VAL A 79 -10.57 -13.69 -5.43
N GLN A 80 -11.86 -13.80 -5.71
CA GLN A 80 -12.86 -12.88 -5.21
C GLN A 80 -13.11 -13.13 -3.71
N ASN A 81 -13.42 -12.08 -2.96
CA ASN A 81 -13.63 -12.12 -1.51
C ASN A 81 -15.09 -12.40 -1.09
N PRO A 82 -15.62 -13.60 -1.27
CA PRO A 82 -17.06 -13.87 -1.12
C PRO A 82 -17.56 -13.78 0.32
N GLY A 83 -16.70 -13.85 1.31
CA GLY A 83 -17.09 -14.01 2.72
C GLY A 83 -17.02 -12.74 3.58
N LEU A 84 -16.44 -11.65 3.11
CA LEU A 84 -16.13 -10.50 3.95
C LEU A 84 -17.23 -9.42 4.01
N GLY A 85 -18.42 -9.72 3.53
CA GLY A 85 -19.64 -8.95 3.77
C GLY A 85 -19.53 -7.46 3.37
N SER A 86 -20.01 -6.61 4.24
CA SER A 86 -20.17 -5.17 3.98
C SER A 86 -18.93 -4.31 4.23
N ALA A 87 -17.76 -4.91 4.47
CA ALA A 87 -16.56 -4.18 4.89
C ALA A 87 -16.03 -3.19 3.84
N GLY A 88 -16.24 -3.45 2.55
CA GLY A 88 -15.70 -2.67 1.44
C GLY A 88 -16.51 -1.46 0.98
N LYS A 89 -17.23 -0.81 1.85
CA LYS A 89 -18.10 0.33 1.47
C LYS A 89 -17.37 1.56 0.91
N CYS A 90 -16.06 1.54 0.88
CA CYS A 90 -15.28 2.70 0.47
C CYS A 90 -14.74 2.63 -0.96
N PHE A 91 -14.79 1.49 -1.63
CA PHE A 91 -14.31 1.39 -3.00
C PHE A 91 -15.33 2.00 -3.97
N VAL A 92 -14.85 2.85 -4.86
CA VAL A 92 -15.66 3.48 -5.89
C VAL A 92 -14.97 3.25 -7.22
N ASP A 93 -15.65 2.60 -8.16
CA ASP A 93 -15.12 2.33 -9.50
C ASP A 93 -15.06 3.60 -10.36
N GLU A 94 -14.56 3.49 -11.59
CA GLU A 94 -14.40 4.58 -12.53
C GLU A 94 -15.72 5.24 -12.95
N ASN A 95 -16.84 4.56 -12.73
CA ASN A 95 -18.19 5.06 -13.01
C ASN A 95 -18.85 5.69 -11.77
N GLY A 96 -18.15 5.77 -10.65
CA GLY A 96 -18.66 6.29 -9.40
C GLY A 96 -19.54 5.30 -8.62
N ARG A 97 -19.58 4.01 -9.02
CA ARG A 97 -20.32 2.97 -8.32
C ARG A 97 -19.53 2.53 -7.08
N LYS A 98 -20.22 2.43 -5.95
CA LYS A 98 -19.66 1.79 -4.76
C LYS A 98 -19.57 0.29 -4.99
N VAL A 99 -18.36 -0.26 -4.93
CA VAL A 99 -18.10 -1.69 -5.08
C VAL A 99 -18.00 -2.32 -3.69
N PRO A 100 -18.86 -3.28 -3.35
CA PRO A 100 -18.75 -4.04 -2.12
C PRO A 100 -17.43 -4.84 -2.09
N PHE A 101 -16.83 -4.97 -0.92
CA PHE A 101 -15.57 -5.73 -0.77
C PHE A 101 -15.70 -7.18 -1.29
N ALA A 102 -16.87 -7.78 -1.12
CA ALA A 102 -17.16 -9.12 -1.61
C ALA A 102 -17.14 -9.26 -3.15
N GLU A 103 -17.20 -8.15 -3.89
CA GLU A 103 -17.09 -8.14 -5.36
C GLU A 103 -15.66 -7.88 -5.85
N LEU A 104 -14.72 -7.62 -4.95
CA LEU A 104 -13.33 -7.34 -5.30
C LEU A 104 -12.52 -8.62 -5.43
N TYR A 105 -11.56 -8.58 -6.33
CA TYR A 105 -10.57 -9.64 -6.54
C TYR A 105 -9.26 -9.26 -5.87
N HIS A 106 -8.60 -10.22 -5.24
CA HIS A 106 -7.35 -10.03 -4.54
C HIS A 106 -6.20 -9.88 -5.52
N ALA A 107 -5.48 -8.77 -5.46
CA ALA A 107 -4.44 -8.43 -6.43
C ALA A 107 -3.03 -8.89 -6.00
N GLY A 108 -2.93 -9.52 -4.86
CA GLY A 108 -1.72 -10.09 -4.28
C GLY A 108 -1.99 -11.42 -3.60
N GLU A 109 -1.11 -11.75 -2.69
CA GLU A 109 -1.24 -12.92 -1.81
C GLU A 109 -1.15 -12.47 -0.35
N ASP A 110 -2.05 -12.96 0.52
CA ASP A 110 -1.90 -12.81 1.96
C ASP A 110 -1.32 -14.08 2.56
N TRP A 111 -0.11 -13.97 3.08
CA TRP A 111 0.59 -15.10 3.64
C TRP A 111 0.57 -15.09 5.16
N PHE A 112 -0.03 -16.14 5.72
CA PHE A 112 -0.14 -16.43 7.15
C PHE A 112 0.88 -17.47 7.56
N LYS A 113 1.23 -17.52 8.83
CA LYS A 113 2.08 -18.57 9.38
C LYS A 113 1.28 -19.84 9.66
N PHE A 114 1.89 -20.98 9.41
CA PHE A 114 1.30 -22.30 9.66
C PHE A 114 1.79 -22.92 10.98
N ASP A 115 0.91 -23.66 11.62
CA ASP A 115 1.26 -24.56 12.74
C ASP A 115 1.92 -25.86 12.23
N ALA A 116 2.30 -26.74 13.17
CA ALA A 116 2.93 -28.02 12.85
C ALA A 116 2.01 -29.00 12.07
N ARG A 117 0.71 -28.72 11.96
CA ARG A 117 -0.25 -29.49 11.16
C ARG A 117 -0.52 -28.84 9.81
N HIS A 118 0.27 -27.83 9.45
CA HIS A 118 0.10 -27.03 8.24
C HIS A 118 -1.26 -26.34 8.17
N GLN A 119 -1.79 -25.92 9.32
CA GLN A 119 -2.97 -25.08 9.44
C GLN A 119 -2.51 -23.67 9.79
N VAL A 120 -3.27 -22.65 9.33
CA VAL A 120 -2.95 -21.28 9.74
C VAL A 120 -3.04 -21.14 11.25
N ASP A 121 -1.99 -20.59 11.84
CA ASP A 121 -1.89 -20.26 13.26
C ASP A 121 -2.21 -18.77 13.43
N PRO A 122 -3.43 -18.41 13.89
CA PRO A 122 -3.86 -17.04 13.98
C PRO A 122 -2.91 -16.18 14.81
N GLY A 123 -2.51 -15.02 14.26
CA GLY A 123 -1.60 -14.09 14.93
C GLY A 123 -0.13 -14.49 14.94
N ALA A 124 0.21 -15.74 14.65
CA ALA A 124 1.60 -16.22 14.75
C ALA A 124 2.56 -15.59 13.74
N ALA A 125 2.06 -14.95 12.70
CA ALA A 125 2.87 -14.20 11.74
C ALA A 125 3.37 -12.85 12.27
N ASN A 126 2.80 -12.32 13.35
CA ASN A 126 3.22 -11.06 13.95
C ASN A 126 4.71 -11.07 14.30
N GLY A 127 5.43 -10.01 13.88
CA GLY A 127 6.85 -9.82 14.17
C GLY A 127 7.81 -10.66 13.32
N GLU A 128 7.31 -11.52 12.44
CA GLU A 128 8.16 -12.30 11.52
C GLU A 128 8.85 -11.38 10.49
N PRO A 129 10.13 -11.65 10.17
CA PRO A 129 10.89 -10.81 9.25
C PRO A 129 10.39 -10.94 7.82
N VAL A 130 10.10 -9.80 7.21
CA VAL A 130 9.77 -9.67 5.78
C VAL A 130 11.05 -9.40 5.00
N ARG A 131 11.26 -10.12 3.90
CA ARG A 131 12.45 -9.99 3.05
C ARG A 131 12.08 -9.49 1.66
N THR A 132 13.00 -8.72 1.05
CA THR A 132 12.85 -8.39 -0.37
C THR A 132 13.03 -9.62 -1.24
N VAL A 133 12.19 -9.74 -2.27
CA VAL A 133 12.17 -10.90 -3.17
C VAL A 133 13.37 -10.94 -4.12
N ALA A 134 13.99 -9.79 -4.43
CA ALA A 134 15.13 -9.67 -5.34
C ALA A 134 15.93 -8.39 -5.07
N ASN A 135 17.06 -8.21 -5.79
CA ASN A 135 17.79 -6.95 -5.80
C ASN A 135 16.89 -5.83 -6.34
N GLY A 136 16.96 -4.64 -5.74
CA GLY A 136 16.09 -3.55 -6.17
C GLY A 136 16.38 -2.21 -5.50
N LEU A 137 15.51 -1.26 -5.80
CA LEU A 137 15.52 0.09 -5.27
C LEU A 137 14.20 0.35 -4.55
N VAL A 138 14.25 0.82 -3.31
CA VAL A 138 13.03 1.22 -2.58
C VAL A 138 12.49 2.51 -3.20
N THR A 139 11.36 2.42 -3.91
CA THR A 139 10.73 3.55 -4.61
C THR A 139 9.53 4.12 -3.87
N TRP A 140 9.00 3.40 -2.90
CA TRP A 140 7.89 3.87 -2.08
C TRP A 140 7.96 3.33 -0.65
N LYS A 141 7.64 4.18 0.31
CA LYS A 141 7.47 3.79 1.71
C LYS A 141 6.50 4.74 2.39
N GLN A 142 5.36 4.23 2.85
CA GLN A 142 4.34 5.04 3.52
C GLN A 142 3.70 4.29 4.68
N ASN A 143 3.50 4.98 5.80
CA ASN A 143 2.64 4.47 6.88
C ASN A 143 1.18 4.77 6.54
N ILE A 144 0.35 3.74 6.57
CA ILE A 144 -1.09 3.82 6.26
C ILE A 144 -1.98 3.66 7.51
N GLY A 145 -1.44 3.93 8.67
CA GLY A 145 -2.16 3.89 9.94
C GLY A 145 -2.16 2.51 10.58
N ALA A 146 -3.34 2.03 10.99
CA ALA A 146 -3.49 0.75 11.67
C ALA A 146 -3.04 -0.45 10.82
N GLU A 147 -3.03 -0.31 9.50
CA GLU A 147 -2.57 -1.33 8.56
C GLU A 147 -1.04 -1.43 8.44
N GLY A 148 -0.30 -0.59 9.18
CA GLY A 148 1.16 -0.59 9.17
C GLY A 148 1.77 0.19 7.99
N TRP A 149 2.96 -0.21 7.57
CA TRP A 149 3.68 0.37 6.44
C TRP A 149 3.47 -0.41 5.16
N VAL A 150 3.49 0.32 4.04
CA VAL A 150 3.65 -0.21 2.70
C VAL A 150 5.04 0.13 2.22
N ILE A 151 5.74 -0.87 1.67
CA ILE A 151 7.07 -0.73 1.05
C ILE A 151 6.95 -1.24 -0.37
N THR A 152 7.40 -0.45 -1.35
CA THR A 152 7.48 -0.88 -2.74
C THR A 152 8.93 -0.81 -3.23
N ILE A 153 9.35 -1.85 -3.92
CA ILE A 153 10.72 -2.02 -4.42
C ILE A 153 10.67 -2.24 -5.92
N GLU A 154 11.38 -1.39 -6.66
CA GLU A 154 11.60 -1.55 -8.10
C GLU A 154 12.69 -2.59 -8.35
N HIS A 155 12.44 -3.50 -9.27
CA HIS A 155 13.38 -4.51 -9.75
C HIS A 155 13.62 -4.33 -11.24
N LEU A 156 14.88 -4.17 -11.63
CA LEU A 156 15.30 -4.12 -13.04
C LEU A 156 15.54 -5.56 -13.52
N LEU A 157 14.77 -6.05 -14.48
CA LEU A 157 14.95 -7.38 -15.04
C LEU A 157 16.11 -7.41 -16.05
N ALA A 158 16.59 -8.60 -16.37
CA ALA A 158 17.73 -8.80 -17.29
C ALA A 158 17.47 -8.28 -18.71
N ASP A 159 16.21 -8.24 -19.14
CA ASP A 159 15.80 -7.68 -20.45
C ASP A 159 15.63 -6.16 -20.44
N GLY A 160 15.90 -5.50 -19.32
CA GLY A 160 15.76 -4.06 -19.12
C GLY A 160 14.33 -3.60 -18.76
N SER A 161 13.37 -4.48 -18.71
CA SER A 161 12.04 -4.16 -18.19
C SER A 161 12.06 -4.04 -16.66
N LYS A 162 10.98 -3.52 -16.09
CA LYS A 162 10.85 -3.32 -14.65
C LYS A 162 9.60 -3.95 -14.12
N VAL A 163 9.71 -4.48 -12.90
CA VAL A 163 8.58 -4.88 -12.06
C VAL A 163 8.76 -4.30 -10.67
N TRP A 164 7.67 -4.21 -9.93
CA TRP A 164 7.67 -3.73 -8.55
C TRP A 164 7.07 -4.77 -7.64
N SER A 165 7.78 -5.11 -6.57
CA SER A 165 7.19 -5.84 -5.46
C SER A 165 6.64 -4.86 -4.43
N ALA A 166 5.46 -5.15 -3.88
CA ALA A 166 4.86 -4.37 -2.81
C ALA A 166 4.57 -5.24 -1.60
N TYR A 167 4.85 -4.71 -0.42
CA TYR A 167 4.75 -5.40 0.86
C TYR A 167 3.88 -4.55 1.79
N TRP A 168 2.77 -5.09 2.24
CA TRP A 168 1.80 -4.42 3.11
C TRP A 168 1.83 -5.02 4.50
N HIS A 169 1.25 -4.31 5.44
CA HIS A 169 1.22 -4.73 6.85
C HIS A 169 2.62 -4.94 7.43
N VAL A 170 3.55 -4.08 7.02
CA VAL A 170 4.92 -4.09 7.55
C VAL A 170 5.01 -3.17 8.76
N ASN A 171 5.71 -3.60 9.80
CA ASN A 171 6.11 -2.78 10.94
C ASN A 171 7.64 -2.72 11.04
N GLU A 172 8.13 -1.74 11.80
CA GLU A 172 9.58 -1.54 12.01
C GLU A 172 10.38 -1.56 10.69
N PRO A 173 10.03 -0.74 9.66
CA PRO A 173 10.73 -0.79 8.39
C PRO A 173 12.21 -0.45 8.55
N THR A 174 13.09 -1.34 8.09
CA THR A 174 14.56 -1.21 8.18
C THR A 174 15.16 -0.49 6.98
N VAL A 175 14.35 -0.16 5.98
CA VAL A 175 14.78 0.46 4.72
C VAL A 175 14.24 1.87 4.55
N SER A 176 14.89 2.66 3.69
CA SER A 176 14.52 4.04 3.37
C SER A 176 14.24 4.21 1.88
N PHE A 177 13.41 5.21 1.52
CA PHE A 177 13.23 5.62 0.13
C PHE A 177 14.58 5.90 -0.54
N GLY A 178 14.77 5.40 -1.75
CA GLY A 178 16.02 5.54 -2.51
C GLY A 178 17.14 4.59 -2.08
N GLN A 179 16.90 3.69 -1.13
CA GLN A 179 17.89 2.70 -0.70
C GLN A 179 17.92 1.53 -1.68
N ILE A 180 19.11 1.11 -2.08
CA ILE A 180 19.34 -0.17 -2.77
C ILE A 180 19.22 -1.28 -1.72
N VAL A 181 18.54 -2.35 -2.09
CA VAL A 181 18.38 -3.58 -1.31
C VAL A 181 18.82 -4.77 -2.14
N TYR A 182 19.26 -5.82 -1.47
CA TYR A 182 19.70 -7.05 -2.10
C TYR A 182 18.71 -8.16 -1.74
N ARG A 183 18.54 -9.11 -2.65
CA ARG A 183 17.69 -10.29 -2.47
C ARG A 183 17.87 -10.92 -1.09
N GLY A 184 16.78 -11.12 -0.37
CA GLY A 184 16.78 -11.68 0.97
C GLY A 184 17.05 -10.70 2.11
N ASP A 185 17.37 -9.41 1.82
CA ASP A 185 17.50 -8.40 2.88
C ASP A 185 16.20 -8.26 3.65
N VAL A 186 16.29 -8.14 4.97
CA VAL A 186 15.12 -7.86 5.81
C VAL A 186 14.74 -6.40 5.65
N ILE A 187 13.49 -6.16 5.24
CA ILE A 187 12.93 -4.82 5.00
C ILE A 187 12.02 -4.32 6.12
N GLY A 188 11.65 -5.20 7.04
CA GLY A 188 10.81 -4.94 8.19
C GLY A 188 10.27 -6.22 8.79
N LYS A 189 9.20 -6.11 9.57
CA LYS A 189 8.51 -7.23 10.20
C LYS A 189 7.02 -7.17 9.88
N ILE A 190 6.32 -8.30 9.93
CA ILE A 190 4.86 -8.32 9.83
C ILE A 190 4.25 -7.55 11.01
N ALA A 191 3.31 -6.65 10.73
CA ALA A 191 2.63 -5.86 11.74
C ALA A 191 1.67 -6.71 12.58
N ASP A 192 1.46 -6.27 13.81
CA ASP A 192 0.44 -6.86 14.69
C ASP A 192 -0.96 -6.42 14.22
N GLN A 193 -1.73 -7.37 13.74
CA GLN A 193 -3.14 -7.24 13.40
C GLN A 193 -4.00 -8.24 14.20
N GLY A 194 -3.54 -8.65 15.37
CA GLY A 194 -4.16 -9.69 16.17
C GLY A 194 -4.17 -11.02 15.41
N ASP A 195 -5.28 -11.75 15.47
CA ASP A 195 -5.44 -13.04 14.79
C ASP A 195 -5.30 -12.95 13.26
N ASN A 196 -5.42 -11.74 12.69
CA ASN A 196 -5.28 -11.49 11.25
C ASN A 196 -3.87 -11.05 10.84
N SER A 197 -2.86 -11.21 11.68
CA SER A 197 -1.48 -10.85 11.33
C SER A 197 -0.98 -11.68 10.15
N HIS A 198 -0.61 -11.01 9.05
CA HIS A 198 -0.17 -11.62 7.80
C HIS A 198 0.68 -10.64 6.99
N LEU A 199 1.34 -11.13 5.95
CA LEU A 199 1.96 -10.32 4.91
C LEU A 199 1.06 -10.34 3.68
N HIS A 200 0.55 -9.17 3.27
CA HIS A 200 0.04 -9.00 1.92
C HIS A 200 1.19 -8.57 1.01
N TRP A 201 1.40 -9.27 -0.11
CA TRP A 201 2.46 -8.94 -1.05
C TRP A 201 2.01 -9.12 -2.51
N GLU A 202 2.58 -8.28 -3.38
CA GLU A 202 2.21 -8.17 -4.78
C GLU A 202 3.42 -8.09 -5.69
N ILE A 203 3.27 -8.48 -6.95
CA ILE A 203 4.16 -8.11 -8.06
C ILE A 203 3.36 -7.31 -9.08
N ARG A 204 3.93 -6.18 -9.53
CA ARG A 204 3.26 -5.22 -10.42
C ARG A 204 4.16 -4.79 -11.56
N THR A 205 3.55 -4.27 -12.64
CA THR A 205 4.25 -3.64 -13.77
C THR A 205 4.27 -2.12 -13.70
N TRP A 206 3.97 -1.53 -12.54
CA TRP A 206 3.87 -0.08 -12.33
C TRP A 206 4.29 0.32 -10.90
N GLU A 207 4.71 1.58 -10.76
CA GLU A 207 5.19 2.17 -9.51
C GLU A 207 4.07 2.86 -8.72
N ASP A 208 4.13 2.78 -7.39
CA ASP A 208 3.28 3.56 -6.49
C ASP A 208 3.51 5.07 -6.63
N GLY A 209 2.47 5.86 -6.34
CA GLY A 209 2.55 7.30 -6.35
C GLY A 209 2.53 7.93 -7.76
N SER A 210 2.54 7.12 -8.82
CA SER A 210 2.37 7.63 -10.17
C SER A 210 0.95 8.18 -10.36
N THR A 211 0.81 9.27 -11.13
CA THR A 211 -0.50 9.82 -11.51
C THR A 211 -1.27 8.90 -12.47
N LEU A 212 -0.60 7.87 -12.97
CA LEU A 212 -1.09 6.92 -13.98
C LEU A 212 -1.42 5.54 -13.40
N PHE A 213 -1.73 5.49 -12.17
CA PHE A 213 -1.87 4.31 -11.37
C PHE A 213 -3.31 3.76 -11.23
N PRO A 214 -3.59 2.50 -11.54
CA PRO A 214 -2.80 1.69 -12.44
C PRO A 214 -2.74 2.32 -13.84
N PRO A 215 -1.69 2.07 -14.63
CA PRO A 215 -1.44 2.79 -15.89
C PRO A 215 -2.43 2.49 -17.02
N THR A 216 -3.47 1.73 -16.76
CA THR A 216 -4.41 1.33 -17.80
C THR A 216 -5.54 2.34 -17.99
N SER A 217 -6.02 2.44 -19.23
CA SER A 217 -7.21 3.21 -19.63
C SER A 217 -8.50 2.79 -18.92
N ALA A 218 -8.51 1.66 -18.25
CA ALA A 218 -9.62 1.19 -17.42
C ALA A 218 -9.81 2.03 -16.15
N GLY A 219 -8.99 3.05 -15.93
CA GLY A 219 -9.22 4.05 -14.93
C GLY A 219 -9.16 3.61 -13.48
N GLY A 220 -8.64 2.46 -13.21
CA GLY A 220 -8.59 1.74 -11.96
C GLY A 220 -8.28 2.46 -10.66
N ARG A 221 -8.74 3.68 -10.55
CA ARG A 221 -8.67 4.46 -9.33
C ARG A 221 -9.93 4.24 -8.50
N GLY A 222 -9.89 3.22 -7.66
CA GLY A 222 -10.81 3.20 -6.55
C GLY A 222 -10.47 4.33 -5.58
N THR A 223 -11.46 4.92 -4.94
CA THR A 223 -11.25 5.84 -3.82
C THR A 223 -11.90 5.28 -2.57
N CYS A 224 -11.18 5.36 -1.45
CA CYS A 224 -11.76 5.10 -0.14
C CYS A 224 -11.58 6.35 0.72
N ASN A 225 -12.66 6.95 1.17
CA ASN A 225 -12.64 8.17 1.97
C ASN A 225 -11.80 9.30 1.33
N GLY A 226 -11.90 9.47 0.00
CA GLY A 226 -11.16 10.48 -0.75
C GLY A 226 -9.68 10.15 -1.00
N ARG A 227 -9.21 8.98 -0.59
CA ARG A 227 -7.86 8.49 -0.92
C ARG A 227 -7.94 7.59 -2.15
N VAL A 228 -7.04 7.81 -3.08
CA VAL A 228 -6.88 6.91 -4.24
C VAL A 228 -6.32 5.60 -3.72
N LEU A 229 -7.02 4.51 -4.01
CA LEU A 229 -6.63 3.17 -3.61
C LEU A 229 -6.36 2.33 -4.84
N ALA A 230 -5.16 1.80 -4.88
CA ALA A 230 -4.84 0.61 -5.64
C ALA A 230 -4.28 -0.40 -4.63
N LEU A 231 -5.10 -0.78 -3.70
CA LEU A 231 -4.66 -1.39 -2.45
C LEU A 231 -5.00 -2.86 -2.43
N GLY A 232 -4.23 -3.67 -3.13
CA GLY A 232 -4.35 -5.11 -3.00
C GLY A 232 -5.63 -5.71 -3.59
N TYR A 233 -6.51 -4.90 -4.17
CA TYR A 233 -7.80 -5.34 -4.70
C TYR A 233 -8.20 -4.63 -5.98
N THR A 234 -8.87 -5.35 -6.88
CA THR A 234 -9.48 -4.80 -8.09
C THR A 234 -10.91 -5.30 -8.25
N TRP A 235 -11.69 -4.65 -9.10
CA TRP A 235 -13.06 -5.08 -9.42
C TRP A 235 -13.17 -5.90 -10.72
N ASP A 236 -12.05 -6.13 -11.39
CA ASP A 236 -11.97 -6.99 -12.56
C ASP A 236 -11.35 -8.33 -12.21
N ASP A 237 -11.88 -9.40 -12.78
CA ASP A 237 -11.33 -10.74 -12.61
C ASP A 237 -9.91 -10.83 -13.19
N LEU A 238 -8.94 -10.98 -12.31
CA LEU A 238 -7.53 -11.05 -12.66
C LEU A 238 -7.13 -12.37 -13.36
N LEU A 239 -7.90 -13.43 -13.15
CA LEU A 239 -7.60 -14.75 -13.70
C LEU A 239 -8.09 -14.94 -15.14
N VAL A 240 -9.10 -14.16 -15.55
CA VAL A 240 -9.69 -14.25 -16.90
C VAL A 240 -8.84 -13.54 -17.95
N ARG A 241 -7.96 -12.64 -17.55
CA ARG A 241 -7.15 -11.82 -18.45
C ARG A 241 -5.73 -12.37 -18.58
N ALA A 242 -5.12 -12.16 -19.76
CA ALA A 242 -3.71 -12.48 -19.98
C ALA A 242 -2.82 -11.77 -18.96
N SER A 243 -1.72 -12.42 -18.55
CA SER A 243 -0.73 -11.80 -17.67
C SER A 243 0.33 -11.04 -18.50
N PRO A 244 0.68 -9.77 -18.20
CA PRO A 244 0.04 -8.96 -17.16
C PRO A 244 -1.42 -8.66 -17.52
N ASN A 245 -2.30 -8.66 -16.52
CA ASN A 245 -3.69 -8.26 -16.73
C ASN A 245 -3.79 -6.75 -17.03
N ALA A 246 -4.99 -6.27 -17.38
CA ALA A 246 -5.22 -4.86 -17.72
C ALA A 246 -4.87 -3.89 -16.58
N TRP A 247 -4.76 -4.38 -15.34
CA TRP A 247 -4.38 -3.63 -14.15
C TRP A 247 -2.88 -3.65 -13.86
N GLY A 248 -2.10 -4.47 -14.59
CA GLY A 248 -0.67 -4.61 -14.41
C GLY A 248 -0.25 -5.38 -13.16
N TYR A 249 -1.15 -6.12 -12.53
CA TYR A 249 -0.80 -7.08 -11.48
C TYR A 249 -0.38 -8.41 -12.08
N LEU A 250 0.60 -9.03 -11.49
CA LEU A 250 1.08 -10.36 -11.83
C LEU A 250 0.76 -11.31 -10.66
N ASP A 251 0.46 -12.57 -10.98
CA ASP A 251 0.40 -13.62 -9.95
C ASP A 251 1.79 -13.72 -9.29
N PRO A 252 1.94 -13.32 -8.02
CA PRO A 252 3.25 -13.18 -7.43
C PRO A 252 3.94 -14.54 -7.20
N VAL A 253 3.19 -15.58 -6.86
CA VAL A 253 3.74 -16.93 -6.66
C VAL A 253 4.21 -17.52 -7.98
N LYS A 254 3.43 -17.37 -9.04
CA LYS A 254 3.80 -17.81 -10.36
C LYS A 254 5.03 -17.05 -10.87
N PHE A 255 5.04 -15.72 -10.71
CA PHE A 255 6.15 -14.88 -11.15
C PHE A 255 7.47 -15.31 -10.48
N VAL A 256 7.48 -15.47 -9.15
CA VAL A 256 8.68 -15.92 -8.43
C VAL A 256 9.15 -17.27 -8.94
N LYS A 257 8.24 -18.26 -9.11
CA LYS A 257 8.61 -19.60 -9.62
C LYS A 257 9.18 -19.60 -11.04
N GLU A 258 8.79 -18.64 -11.86
CA GLU A 258 9.29 -18.50 -13.25
C GLU A 258 10.64 -17.76 -13.30
N HIS A 259 11.06 -17.12 -12.21
CA HIS A 259 12.29 -16.32 -12.12
C HIS A 259 13.26 -16.83 -11.01
N GLN A 260 13.08 -18.06 -10.54
CA GLN A 260 14.00 -18.73 -9.60
C GLN A 260 15.24 -19.27 -10.27
#